data_d756ec179a72fe019e09c57a222195bb
#
_entry.id   d756ec179a72fe019e09c57a222195bb
#
_cell.length_a   1.000
_cell.length_b   1.000
_cell.length_c   1.000
_cell.angle_alpha   90.00
_cell.angle_beta   90.00
_cell.angle_gamma   90.00
#
_symmetry.space_group_name_H-M   'P 1'
#
loop_
_entity.id
_entity.type
_entity.pdbx_description
1 polymer ?
#
loop_
_entity_poly.entity_id
_entity_poly.type
_entity_poly.pdbx_seq_one_letter_code
_entity_poly.pdbx_strand_id
1 'polypeptide(L)'
;MRRSVVLVLILCFVASFAFAQGAKEQVEPTQYGELDPMYVDKDGDMVADPPADSKQWLDPDTLVFAYAPVEDPAVYEEVFVDFQKHLEAKTGKKVRWFAVTSYATQIEAMRAGRLHVSGFAAGTVQDAVNTGGFVPMVIMGAETGMTGYKMAIIVHKNSGITTIEGLKGKTIAFVSESSNSGYSAPRAILYDQFKMLPTKDYKVAFSGKHDNSIAGVFNGDYDAGAIADTVLQRMVAGNRVPDPAEWMTLVFESQTFPPTAWGVNYRIAPELQAKIRDAFLSYNWAGTLMKETWPENDRFIPVNYEKDYAITRAIRAGSEEVAKLLGE
;
A
#
# COMPACT_ATOMS: atom_id res chain seq x y z
N MET A 1 -40.07 44.45 65.45
CA MET A 1 -40.32 44.23 64.01
C MET A 1 -38.98 44.08 63.28
N ARG A 2 -38.48 42.88 63.10
CA ARG A 2 -37.22 42.58 62.37
C ARG A 2 -37.60 41.85 61.13
N ARG A 3 -37.29 42.44 59.96
CA ARG A 3 -37.43 41.79 58.65
C ARG A 3 -36.16 41.01 58.38
N SER A 4 -36.31 39.70 58.30
CA SER A 4 -35.28 38.78 57.86
C SER A 4 -35.30 38.72 56.34
N VAL A 5 -34.17 39.08 55.72
CA VAL A 5 -33.93 38.92 54.27
C VAL A 5 -33.28 37.58 54.10
N VAL A 6 -33.98 36.66 53.44
CA VAL A 6 -33.44 35.35 53.01
C VAL A 6 -32.75 35.56 51.66
N LEU A 7 -31.43 35.38 51.65
CA LEU A 7 -30.62 35.41 50.46
C LEU A 7 -30.61 33.98 49.84
N VAL A 8 -31.26 33.80 48.70
CA VAL A 8 -31.21 32.55 47.93
C VAL A 8 -30.00 32.62 47.05
N LEU A 9 -28.98 31.82 47.35
CA LEU A 9 -27.81 31.58 46.49
C LEU A 9 -28.20 30.57 45.43
N ILE A 10 -28.36 31.05 44.20
CA ILE A 10 -28.48 30.18 43.00
C ILE A 10 -27.07 29.76 42.61
N LEU A 11 -26.72 28.48 42.88
CA LEU A 11 -25.52 27.85 42.36
C LEU A 11 -25.77 27.50 40.89
N CYS A 12 -25.25 28.28 39.98
CA CYS A 12 -25.16 27.91 38.56
C CYS A 12 -24.08 26.83 38.41
N PHE A 13 -24.50 25.58 38.24
CA PHE A 13 -23.63 24.48 37.80
C PHE A 13 -23.36 24.67 36.31
N VAL A 14 -22.24 25.29 35.97
CA VAL A 14 -21.71 25.28 34.59
C VAL A 14 -21.06 23.92 34.38
N ALA A 15 -21.80 23.00 33.75
CA ALA A 15 -21.26 21.78 33.23
C ALA A 15 -20.34 22.11 32.05
N SER A 16 -19.04 22.15 32.32
CA SER A 16 -18.01 22.22 31.27
C SER A 16 -18.01 20.90 30.51
N PHE A 17 -18.66 20.88 29.36
CA PHE A 17 -18.43 19.81 28.38
C PHE A 17 -17.00 19.96 27.87
N ALA A 18 -16.07 19.25 28.46
CA ALA A 18 -14.77 18.99 27.88
C ALA A 18 -15.01 18.11 26.63
N PHE A 19 -15.05 18.72 25.45
CA PHE A 19 -14.82 17.98 24.22
C PHE A 19 -13.43 17.36 24.33
N ALA A 20 -13.39 16.05 24.55
CA ALA A 20 -12.18 15.27 24.30
C ALA A 20 -11.90 15.38 22.80
N GLN A 21 -11.12 16.39 22.41
CA GLN A 21 -10.37 16.36 21.16
C GLN A 21 -9.45 15.15 21.31
N GLY A 22 -9.77 14.08 20.55
CA GLY A 22 -8.88 12.95 20.41
C GLY A 22 -7.52 13.52 20.04
N ALA A 23 -6.56 13.33 20.93
CA ALA A 23 -5.16 13.57 20.64
C ALA A 23 -4.88 12.75 19.39
N LYS A 24 -4.68 13.41 18.25
CA LYS A 24 -3.95 12.80 17.15
C LYS A 24 -2.59 12.49 17.75
N GLU A 25 -2.35 11.21 18.01
CA GLU A 25 -1.03 10.72 18.28
C GLU A 25 -0.20 11.15 17.07
N GLN A 26 0.58 12.21 17.24
CA GLN A 26 1.60 12.58 16.27
C GLN A 26 2.63 11.45 16.40
N VAL A 27 2.49 10.47 15.51
CA VAL A 27 3.60 9.57 15.22
C VAL A 27 4.68 10.50 14.66
N GLU A 28 5.69 10.81 15.47
CA GLU A 28 6.90 11.48 15.02
C GLU A 28 7.33 10.74 13.73
N PRO A 29 7.63 11.42 12.62
CA PRO A 29 8.08 10.75 11.41
C PRO A 29 9.40 10.07 11.76
N THR A 30 9.34 8.75 12.02
CA THR A 30 10.54 7.91 12.00
C THR A 30 11.23 8.21 10.68
N GLN A 31 12.54 8.44 10.72
CA GLN A 31 13.35 8.63 9.52
C GLN A 31 13.06 7.44 8.61
N TYR A 32 12.37 7.68 7.48
CA TYR A 32 11.80 6.67 6.57
C TYR A 32 12.86 5.78 5.88
N GLY A 33 13.88 5.34 6.55
CA GLY A 33 14.95 4.49 6.04
C GLY A 33 15.33 3.37 6.98
N GLU A 34 14.97 3.44 8.26
CA GLU A 34 15.46 2.55 9.29
C GLU A 34 14.31 1.82 10.00
N LEU A 35 14.60 0.62 10.50
CA LEU A 35 13.68 -0.11 11.35
C LEU A 35 13.36 0.71 12.63
N ASP A 36 12.08 0.71 13.03
CA ASP A 36 11.66 1.23 14.33
C ASP A 36 12.55 0.60 15.41
N PRO A 37 13.08 1.38 16.38
CA PRO A 37 13.95 0.87 17.45
C PRO A 37 13.37 -0.28 18.27
N MET A 38 12.08 -0.54 18.19
CA MET A 38 11.45 -1.70 18.82
C MET A 38 11.81 -3.04 18.15
N TYR A 39 12.27 -3.02 16.90
CA TYR A 39 12.67 -4.20 16.16
C TYR A 39 14.16 -4.45 16.24
N VAL A 40 14.56 -5.70 16.14
CA VAL A 40 15.96 -6.13 16.15
C VAL A 40 16.24 -6.77 14.80
N ASP A 41 17.32 -6.35 14.17
CA ASP A 41 17.90 -6.92 12.95
C ASP A 41 19.35 -7.32 13.29
N LYS A 42 19.62 -8.62 13.38
CA LYS A 42 20.95 -9.13 13.80
C LYS A 42 21.81 -9.50 12.60
N ASP A 43 21.19 -9.90 11.50
CA ASP A 43 21.89 -10.36 10.31
C ASP A 43 22.06 -9.27 9.25
N GLY A 44 21.46 -8.10 9.46
CA GLY A 44 21.63 -6.92 8.61
C GLY A 44 20.86 -6.97 7.31
N ASP A 45 19.76 -7.75 7.25
CA ASP A 45 18.92 -7.88 6.07
C ASP A 45 17.85 -6.78 5.95
N MET A 46 17.85 -5.80 6.86
CA MET A 46 16.91 -4.69 6.98
C MET A 46 15.49 -5.12 7.40
N VAL A 47 15.31 -6.31 7.96
CA VAL A 47 14.01 -6.86 8.35
C VAL A 47 14.04 -7.25 9.83
N ALA A 48 12.90 -7.14 10.50
CA ALA A 48 12.81 -7.49 11.92
C ALA A 48 12.98 -9.01 12.14
N ASP A 49 13.94 -9.38 13.00
CA ASP A 49 14.07 -10.73 13.51
C ASP A 49 12.88 -11.17 14.38
N PRO A 50 12.54 -12.46 14.43
CA PRO A 50 11.61 -12.98 15.42
C PRO A 50 12.07 -12.63 16.85
N PRO A 51 11.14 -12.31 17.78
CA PRO A 51 11.49 -12.06 19.17
C PRO A 51 12.29 -13.21 19.78
N ALA A 52 13.35 -12.88 20.54
CA ALA A 52 14.18 -13.87 21.23
C ALA A 52 13.40 -14.66 22.31
N ASP A 53 12.42 -14.02 22.95
CA ASP A 53 11.52 -14.67 23.89
C ASP A 53 10.32 -15.29 23.15
N SER A 54 10.26 -16.63 23.14
CA SER A 54 9.19 -17.39 22.51
C SER A 54 7.79 -17.08 23.06
N LYS A 55 7.66 -16.52 24.25
CA LYS A 55 6.38 -16.07 24.80
C LYS A 55 5.77 -14.91 24.03
N GLN A 56 6.56 -14.21 23.23
CA GLN A 56 6.11 -13.12 22.36
C GLN A 56 5.69 -13.63 20.96
N TRP A 57 5.93 -14.90 20.64
CA TRP A 57 5.57 -15.46 19.36
C TRP A 57 4.05 -15.60 19.22
N LEU A 58 3.59 -15.41 17.99
CA LEU A 58 2.21 -15.64 17.59
C LEU A 58 2.10 -17.02 16.93
N ASP A 59 1.26 -17.87 17.51
CA ASP A 59 0.85 -19.16 16.93
C ASP A 59 -0.69 -19.28 16.95
N PRO A 60 -1.39 -18.43 16.18
CA PRO A 60 -2.84 -18.35 16.23
C PRO A 60 -3.51 -19.59 15.60
N ASP A 61 -4.69 -19.97 16.09
CA ASP A 61 -5.53 -21.00 15.46
C ASP A 61 -6.07 -20.56 14.09
N THR A 62 -6.20 -19.24 13.89
CA THR A 62 -6.70 -18.64 12.65
C THR A 62 -5.71 -17.59 12.16
N LEU A 63 -5.14 -17.83 10.99
CA LEU A 63 -4.33 -16.83 10.27
C LEU A 63 -5.25 -15.79 9.63
N VAL A 64 -5.00 -14.52 9.91
CA VAL A 64 -5.65 -13.40 9.23
C VAL A 64 -4.81 -13.06 8.00
N PHE A 65 -5.44 -13.11 6.83
CA PHE A 65 -4.81 -12.93 5.54
C PHE A 65 -5.38 -11.72 4.81
N ALA A 66 -4.54 -10.87 4.22
CA ALA A 66 -4.95 -9.69 3.49
C ALA A 66 -4.10 -9.44 2.24
N TYR A 67 -4.67 -8.67 1.33
CA TYR A 67 -3.96 -8.12 0.17
C TYR A 67 -4.08 -6.59 0.15
N ALA A 68 -3.08 -5.93 -0.42
CA ALA A 68 -3.01 -4.48 -0.53
C ALA A 68 -4.23 -3.89 -1.27
N PRO A 69 -4.83 -2.80 -0.78
CA PRO A 69 -6.03 -2.18 -1.37
C PRO A 69 -5.68 -1.31 -2.58
N VAL A 70 -5.00 -1.88 -3.58
CA VAL A 70 -4.62 -1.18 -4.82
C VAL A 70 -5.84 -0.86 -5.70
N GLU A 71 -6.90 -1.65 -5.54
CA GLU A 71 -8.25 -1.53 -6.09
C GLU A 71 -9.28 -1.82 -5.00
N ASP A 72 -10.58 -1.91 -5.35
CA ASP A 72 -11.59 -2.35 -4.41
C ASP A 72 -11.26 -3.74 -3.85
N PRO A 73 -11.17 -3.93 -2.51
CA PRO A 73 -10.82 -5.21 -1.91
C PRO A 73 -11.75 -6.36 -2.30
N ALA A 74 -13.00 -6.09 -2.65
CA ALA A 74 -13.96 -7.09 -3.09
C ALA A 74 -13.52 -7.81 -4.37
N VAL A 75 -12.70 -7.15 -5.22
CA VAL A 75 -12.15 -7.75 -6.45
C VAL A 75 -11.25 -8.95 -6.14
N TYR A 76 -10.62 -8.96 -4.97
CA TYR A 76 -9.60 -9.96 -4.62
C TYR A 76 -10.07 -11.09 -3.73
N GLU A 77 -11.22 -10.96 -3.06
CA GLU A 77 -11.68 -11.96 -2.09
C GLU A 77 -11.77 -13.36 -2.73
N GLU A 78 -12.42 -13.46 -3.89
CA GLU A 78 -12.54 -14.73 -4.61
C GLU A 78 -11.22 -15.22 -5.20
N VAL A 79 -10.37 -14.29 -5.65
CA VAL A 79 -9.07 -14.61 -6.28
C VAL A 79 -8.17 -15.40 -5.36
N PHE A 80 -8.21 -15.12 -4.05
CA PHE A 80 -7.35 -15.78 -3.06
C PHE A 80 -7.99 -16.99 -2.38
N VAL A 81 -9.22 -17.39 -2.68
CA VAL A 81 -9.90 -18.51 -2.02
C VAL A 81 -9.09 -19.82 -2.12
N ASP A 82 -8.59 -20.16 -3.30
CA ASP A 82 -7.83 -21.41 -3.48
C ASP A 82 -6.47 -21.35 -2.80
N PHE A 83 -5.81 -20.20 -2.82
CA PHE A 83 -4.56 -20.01 -2.06
C PHE A 83 -4.81 -20.11 -0.55
N GLN A 84 -5.90 -19.56 -0.02
CA GLN A 84 -6.24 -19.65 1.40
C GLN A 84 -6.44 -21.13 1.82
N LYS A 85 -7.17 -21.93 1.02
CA LYS A 85 -7.31 -23.38 1.26
C LYS A 85 -5.97 -24.11 1.24
N HIS A 86 -5.09 -23.75 0.30
CA HIS A 86 -3.75 -24.34 0.23
C HIS A 86 -2.92 -23.97 1.47
N LEU A 87 -2.99 -22.71 1.91
CA LEU A 87 -2.32 -22.24 3.13
C LEU A 87 -2.86 -22.96 4.38
N GLU A 88 -4.17 -23.20 4.48
CA GLU A 88 -4.78 -24.03 5.53
C GLU A 88 -4.23 -25.45 5.56
N ALA A 89 -4.16 -26.09 4.38
CA ALA A 89 -3.65 -27.47 4.25
C ALA A 89 -2.17 -27.57 4.65
N LYS A 90 -1.35 -26.58 4.32
CA LYS A 90 0.10 -26.56 4.62
C LYS A 90 0.40 -26.22 6.08
N THR A 91 -0.36 -25.34 6.66
CA THR A 91 -0.10 -24.83 8.03
C THR A 91 -0.86 -25.59 9.11
N GLY A 92 -1.98 -26.22 8.77
CA GLY A 92 -2.92 -26.79 9.72
C GLY A 92 -3.73 -25.72 10.49
N LYS A 93 -3.65 -24.46 10.07
CA LYS A 93 -4.40 -23.33 10.67
C LYS A 93 -5.60 -22.98 9.80
N LYS A 94 -6.64 -22.42 10.39
CA LYS A 94 -7.72 -21.77 9.62
C LYS A 94 -7.18 -20.49 9.00
N VAL A 95 -7.72 -20.09 7.85
CA VAL A 95 -7.39 -18.81 7.20
C VAL A 95 -8.65 -17.96 7.05
N ARG A 96 -8.55 -16.68 7.39
CA ARG A 96 -9.64 -15.72 7.28
C ARG A 96 -9.20 -14.51 6.48
N TRP A 97 -9.95 -14.21 5.43
CA TRP A 97 -9.78 -12.97 4.66
C TRP A 97 -10.08 -11.74 5.51
N PHE A 98 -9.24 -10.72 5.36
CA PHE A 98 -9.44 -9.41 5.94
C PHE A 98 -9.42 -8.35 4.82
N ALA A 99 -10.58 -7.83 4.48
CA ALA A 99 -10.74 -6.78 3.49
C ALA A 99 -10.23 -5.44 4.05
N VAL A 100 -8.97 -5.10 3.77
CA VAL A 100 -8.40 -3.80 4.13
C VAL A 100 -8.85 -2.72 3.15
N THR A 101 -9.14 -1.54 3.67
CA THR A 101 -9.66 -0.42 2.88
C THR A 101 -8.62 0.67 2.59
N SER A 102 -7.51 0.67 3.34
CA SER A 102 -6.39 1.61 3.13
C SER A 102 -5.05 0.97 3.49
N TYR A 103 -3.98 1.48 2.91
CA TYR A 103 -2.61 1.04 3.20
C TYR A 103 -2.25 1.25 4.68
N ALA A 104 -2.61 2.38 5.27
CA ALA A 104 -2.36 2.66 6.69
C ALA A 104 -3.03 1.63 7.60
N THR A 105 -4.31 1.31 7.36
CA THR A 105 -5.03 0.26 8.11
C THR A 105 -4.35 -1.10 8.02
N GLN A 106 -3.76 -1.44 6.86
CA GLN A 106 -3.04 -2.69 6.66
C GLN A 106 -1.76 -2.74 7.51
N ILE A 107 -0.96 -1.66 7.49
CA ILE A 107 0.27 -1.55 8.27
C ILE A 107 -0.03 -1.59 9.78
N GLU A 108 -1.02 -0.84 10.25
CA GLU A 108 -1.42 -0.84 11.65
C GLU A 108 -1.96 -2.19 12.12
N ALA A 109 -2.71 -2.91 11.29
CA ALA A 109 -3.16 -4.27 11.62
C ALA A 109 -1.97 -5.24 11.74
N MET A 110 -0.94 -5.10 10.88
CA MET A 110 0.29 -5.87 10.95
C MET A 110 1.08 -5.54 12.21
N ARG A 111 1.32 -4.26 12.51
CA ARG A 111 2.01 -3.78 13.71
C ARG A 111 1.35 -4.27 14.99
N ALA A 112 0.05 -4.23 15.04
CA ALA A 112 -0.73 -4.69 16.20
C ALA A 112 -0.78 -6.23 16.35
N GLY A 113 -0.18 -6.99 15.42
CA GLY A 113 -0.24 -8.45 15.42
C GLY A 113 -1.64 -9.03 15.14
N ARG A 114 -2.53 -8.24 14.53
CA ARG A 114 -3.88 -8.65 14.12
C ARG A 114 -3.96 -9.12 12.67
N LEU A 115 -2.96 -8.83 11.88
CA LEU A 115 -2.75 -9.30 10.52
C LEU A 115 -1.50 -10.21 10.53
N HIS A 116 -1.65 -11.44 10.05
CA HIS A 116 -0.64 -12.47 10.20
C HIS A 116 0.12 -12.75 8.91
N VAL A 117 -0.58 -12.81 7.78
CA VAL A 117 -0.04 -13.05 6.43
C VAL A 117 -0.59 -12.00 5.50
N SER A 118 0.27 -11.33 4.72
CA SER A 118 -0.21 -10.25 3.87
C SER A 118 0.64 -10.01 2.64
N GLY A 119 -0.02 -9.50 1.58
CA GLY A 119 0.65 -8.89 0.43
C GLY A 119 0.62 -7.37 0.55
N PHE A 120 1.79 -6.74 0.64
CA PHE A 120 1.94 -5.28 0.69
C PHE A 120 2.34 -4.72 -0.68
N ALA A 121 1.64 -3.68 -1.15
CA ALA A 121 2.00 -2.98 -2.39
C ALA A 121 3.41 -2.40 -2.30
N ALA A 122 4.12 -2.34 -3.43
CA ALA A 122 5.54 -1.96 -3.48
C ALA A 122 5.89 -0.68 -2.69
N GLY A 123 5.03 0.34 -2.75
CA GLY A 123 5.25 1.60 -2.02
C GLY A 123 5.09 1.49 -0.51
N THR A 124 4.36 0.49 -0.03
CA THR A 124 4.08 0.29 1.40
C THR A 124 4.97 -0.75 2.06
N VAL A 125 5.76 -1.50 1.27
CA VAL A 125 6.66 -2.54 1.81
C VAL A 125 7.64 -1.94 2.81
N GLN A 126 8.24 -0.79 2.49
CA GLN A 126 9.19 -0.12 3.38
C GLN A 126 8.56 0.26 4.72
N ASP A 127 7.36 0.86 4.71
CA ASP A 127 6.66 1.23 5.94
C ASP A 127 6.23 -0.01 6.72
N ALA A 128 5.73 -1.04 6.02
CA ALA A 128 5.33 -2.28 6.63
C ALA A 128 6.51 -3.00 7.31
N VAL A 129 7.69 -3.00 6.69
CA VAL A 129 8.92 -3.53 7.28
C VAL A 129 9.34 -2.68 8.47
N ASN A 130 9.52 -1.37 8.26
CA ASN A 130 10.13 -0.49 9.26
C ASN A 130 9.26 -0.25 10.48
N THR A 131 7.93 -0.17 10.30
CA THR A 131 7.00 0.19 11.38
C THR A 131 5.96 -0.87 11.69
N GLY A 132 5.69 -1.78 10.74
CA GLY A 132 4.67 -2.83 10.89
C GLY A 132 5.21 -4.18 11.36
N GLY A 133 6.54 -4.38 11.35
CA GLY A 133 7.16 -5.68 11.63
C GLY A 133 6.78 -6.73 10.57
N PHE A 134 6.66 -6.29 9.33
CA PHE A 134 6.42 -7.17 8.19
C PHE A 134 7.73 -7.83 7.73
N VAL A 135 7.72 -9.14 7.58
CA VAL A 135 8.83 -9.95 7.04
C VAL A 135 8.49 -10.39 5.63
N PRO A 136 9.04 -9.75 4.58
CA PRO A 136 8.85 -10.17 3.20
C PRO A 136 9.47 -11.55 2.95
N MET A 137 8.73 -12.46 2.33
CA MET A 137 9.19 -13.83 2.08
C MET A 137 9.28 -14.15 0.60
N VAL A 138 8.28 -13.69 -0.17
CA VAL A 138 8.14 -13.99 -1.59
C VAL A 138 7.50 -12.82 -2.34
N ILE A 139 7.68 -12.85 -3.66
CA ILE A 139 6.99 -11.98 -4.62
C ILE A 139 6.35 -12.84 -5.72
N MET A 140 5.41 -12.25 -6.45
CA MET A 140 4.87 -12.85 -7.66
C MET A 140 5.94 -12.83 -8.77
N GLY A 141 5.98 -13.88 -9.56
CA GLY A 141 6.96 -14.01 -10.64
C GLY A 141 6.61 -15.11 -11.63
N ALA A 142 7.52 -15.33 -12.57
CA ALA A 142 7.47 -16.37 -13.56
C ALA A 142 8.78 -17.19 -13.54
N GLU A 143 8.90 -18.18 -14.42
CA GLU A 143 10.14 -18.95 -14.55
C GLU A 143 11.35 -18.06 -14.89
N THR A 144 11.11 -16.94 -15.57
CA THR A 144 12.12 -15.93 -15.92
C THR A 144 12.54 -15.03 -14.76
N GLY A 145 11.85 -15.09 -13.61
CA GLY A 145 12.11 -14.27 -12.44
C GLY A 145 10.98 -13.30 -12.11
N MET A 146 11.32 -12.20 -11.47
CA MET A 146 10.39 -11.14 -11.07
C MET A 146 9.78 -10.45 -12.30
N THR A 147 8.44 -10.32 -12.34
CA THR A 147 7.72 -9.66 -13.43
C THR A 147 7.59 -8.15 -13.20
N GLY A 148 7.19 -7.72 -12.02
CA GLY A 148 7.07 -6.30 -11.68
C GLY A 148 5.90 -5.57 -12.33
N TYR A 149 5.91 -4.23 -12.23
CA TYR A 149 4.92 -3.33 -12.84
C TYR A 149 5.55 -1.96 -13.12
N LYS A 150 4.87 -1.11 -13.91
CA LYS A 150 5.33 0.24 -14.21
C LYS A 150 4.33 1.29 -13.71
N MET A 151 4.86 2.45 -13.37
CA MET A 151 4.05 3.65 -13.20
C MET A 151 3.77 4.24 -14.58
N ALA A 152 2.50 4.55 -14.84
CA ALA A 152 2.08 5.25 -16.04
C ALA A 152 1.38 6.58 -15.68
N ILE A 153 1.69 7.64 -16.43
CA ILE A 153 0.89 8.86 -16.41
C ILE A 153 0.01 8.85 -17.65
N ILE A 154 -1.30 8.80 -17.41
CA ILE A 154 -2.32 8.71 -18.44
C ILE A 154 -3.18 9.96 -18.47
N VAL A 155 -3.68 10.30 -19.66
CA VAL A 155 -4.66 11.38 -19.91
C VAL A 155 -5.75 10.89 -20.84
N HIS A 156 -6.91 11.52 -20.83
CA HIS A 156 -7.92 11.24 -21.85
C HIS A 156 -7.45 11.78 -23.23
N LYS A 157 -7.56 11.00 -24.31
CA LYS A 157 -7.04 11.38 -25.63
C LYS A 157 -7.61 12.69 -26.17
N ASN A 158 -8.83 13.04 -25.78
CA ASN A 158 -9.47 14.29 -26.17
C ASN A 158 -8.95 15.53 -25.41
N SER A 159 -8.06 15.34 -24.43
CA SER A 159 -7.43 16.44 -23.67
C SER A 159 -6.44 17.24 -24.50
N GLY A 160 -5.91 16.67 -25.59
CA GLY A 160 -4.84 17.26 -26.38
C GLY A 160 -3.46 17.23 -25.70
N ILE A 161 -3.34 16.64 -24.51
CA ILE A 161 -2.06 16.51 -23.78
C ILE A 161 -1.32 15.29 -24.35
N THR A 162 -0.10 15.50 -24.81
CA THR A 162 0.75 14.44 -25.36
C THR A 162 2.16 14.36 -24.75
N THR A 163 2.52 15.33 -23.92
CA THR A 163 3.83 15.40 -23.23
C THR A 163 3.67 15.76 -21.77
N ILE A 164 4.72 15.52 -20.98
CA ILE A 164 4.74 15.89 -19.54
C ILE A 164 4.60 17.40 -19.35
N GLU A 165 5.18 18.22 -20.19
CA GLU A 165 5.06 19.69 -20.10
C GLU A 165 3.62 20.17 -20.27
N GLY A 166 2.79 19.41 -21.02
CA GLY A 166 1.36 19.67 -21.17
C GLY A 166 0.55 19.48 -19.89
N LEU A 167 1.13 18.90 -18.85
CA LEU A 167 0.50 18.75 -17.53
C LEU A 167 0.60 20.03 -16.68
N LYS A 168 1.34 21.06 -17.10
CA LYS A 168 1.42 22.32 -16.34
C LYS A 168 0.04 22.96 -16.17
N GLY A 169 -0.28 23.28 -14.90
CA GLY A 169 -1.57 23.85 -14.50
C GLY A 169 -2.71 22.83 -14.45
N LYS A 170 -2.49 21.57 -14.83
CA LYS A 170 -3.48 20.50 -14.86
C LYS A 170 -3.61 19.81 -13.53
N THR A 171 -4.74 19.11 -13.31
CA THR A 171 -4.99 18.30 -12.13
C THR A 171 -4.57 16.86 -12.40
N ILE A 172 -3.58 16.37 -11.65
CA ILE A 172 -3.13 14.98 -11.70
C ILE A 172 -3.75 14.23 -10.52
N ALA A 173 -4.50 13.16 -10.80
CA ALA A 173 -4.98 12.24 -9.78
C ALA A 173 -3.82 11.40 -9.26
N PHE A 174 -3.52 11.56 -7.98
CA PHE A 174 -2.68 10.67 -7.19
C PHE A 174 -3.55 9.69 -6.40
N VAL A 175 -2.98 8.57 -5.97
CA VAL A 175 -3.72 7.53 -5.24
C VAL A 175 -3.76 7.84 -3.74
N SER A 176 -2.62 7.73 -3.09
CA SER A 176 -2.42 8.04 -1.68
C SER A 176 -0.93 8.20 -1.44
N GLU A 177 -0.54 8.87 -0.36
CA GLU A 177 0.86 9.17 -0.02
C GLU A 177 1.74 7.92 0.13
N SER A 178 1.16 6.79 0.50
CA SER A 178 1.87 5.51 0.62
C SER A 178 2.02 4.75 -0.71
N SER A 179 1.42 5.23 -1.81
CA SER A 179 1.51 4.54 -3.11
C SER A 179 2.83 4.86 -3.83
N ASN A 180 3.53 3.84 -4.34
CA ASN A 180 4.70 4.07 -5.20
C ASN A 180 4.29 4.73 -6.53
N SER A 181 3.54 4.03 -7.38
CA SER A 181 3.16 4.54 -8.71
C SER A 181 2.08 5.60 -8.70
N GLY A 182 1.30 5.70 -7.62
CA GLY A 182 0.24 6.69 -7.48
C GLY A 182 0.65 7.92 -6.67
N TYR A 183 1.89 8.04 -6.19
CA TYR A 183 2.35 9.20 -5.44
C TYR A 183 3.87 9.41 -5.49
N SER A 184 4.66 8.49 -4.89
CA SER A 184 6.10 8.74 -4.71
C SER A 184 6.85 8.81 -6.04
N ALA A 185 6.57 7.86 -6.96
CA ALA A 185 7.27 7.80 -8.24
C ALA A 185 6.91 8.99 -9.15
N PRO A 186 5.64 9.35 -9.40
CA PRO A 186 5.34 10.50 -10.23
C PRO A 186 5.90 11.80 -9.61
N ARG A 187 5.85 11.97 -8.29
CA ARG A 187 6.36 13.15 -7.59
C ARG A 187 7.87 13.29 -7.76
N ALA A 188 8.62 12.22 -7.49
CA ALA A 188 10.08 12.19 -7.64
C ALA A 188 10.51 12.37 -9.09
N ILE A 189 9.91 11.63 -10.04
CA ILE A 189 10.30 11.64 -11.46
C ILE A 189 9.93 12.98 -12.13
N LEU A 190 8.75 13.53 -11.87
CA LEU A 190 8.36 14.83 -12.44
C LEU A 190 9.31 15.95 -11.98
N TYR A 191 9.76 15.90 -10.72
CA TYR A 191 10.76 16.85 -10.25
C TYR A 191 12.15 16.57 -10.81
N ASP A 192 12.64 15.34 -10.72
CA ASP A 192 14.00 15.02 -11.12
C ASP A 192 14.24 15.28 -12.61
N GLN A 193 13.37 14.77 -13.48
CA GLN A 193 13.54 14.80 -14.93
C GLN A 193 12.98 16.07 -15.59
N PHE A 194 11.89 16.63 -15.07
CA PHE A 194 11.17 17.73 -15.72
C PHE A 194 11.12 19.01 -14.87
N LYS A 195 11.69 18.99 -13.65
CA LYS A 195 11.71 20.13 -12.71
C LYS A 195 10.32 20.66 -12.38
N MET A 196 9.32 19.79 -12.41
CA MET A 196 7.93 20.13 -12.09
C MET A 196 7.60 19.78 -10.63
N LEU A 197 7.09 20.74 -9.88
CA LEU A 197 6.72 20.61 -8.48
C LEU A 197 5.19 20.53 -8.32
N PRO A 198 4.69 19.62 -7.46
CA PRO A 198 3.28 19.64 -7.09
C PRO A 198 2.88 20.99 -6.48
N THR A 199 1.63 21.37 -6.64
CA THR A 199 1.02 22.63 -6.23
C THR A 199 1.55 23.89 -6.91
N LYS A 200 2.76 23.88 -7.45
CA LYS A 200 3.36 25.00 -8.22
C LYS A 200 3.13 24.84 -9.72
N ASP A 201 3.53 23.70 -10.28
CA ASP A 201 3.46 23.45 -11.72
C ASP A 201 2.23 22.63 -12.12
N TYR A 202 1.68 21.81 -11.23
CA TYR A 202 0.46 21.04 -11.44
C TYR A 202 -0.34 20.93 -10.13
N LYS A 203 -1.66 20.70 -10.25
CA LYS A 203 -2.55 20.46 -9.10
C LYS A 203 -2.58 18.98 -8.76
N VAL A 204 -2.71 18.64 -7.48
CA VAL A 204 -2.83 17.28 -6.98
C VAL A 204 -4.25 17.05 -6.46
N ALA A 205 -4.84 15.92 -6.86
CA ALA A 205 -6.06 15.38 -6.28
C ALA A 205 -5.81 13.93 -5.84
N PHE A 206 -6.35 13.52 -4.70
CA PHE A 206 -6.22 12.14 -4.23
C PHE A 206 -7.49 11.35 -4.54
N SER A 207 -7.35 10.29 -5.35
CA SER A 207 -8.44 9.39 -5.75
C SER A 207 -8.67 8.24 -4.77
N GLY A 208 -7.69 7.98 -3.90
CA GLY A 208 -7.68 6.89 -2.92
C GLY A 208 -7.20 5.54 -3.47
N LYS A 209 -7.48 5.20 -4.73
CA LYS A 209 -7.12 3.92 -5.36
C LYS A 209 -6.82 4.10 -6.85
N HIS A 210 -6.07 3.15 -7.45
CA HIS A 210 -5.69 3.23 -8.86
C HIS A 210 -6.88 3.15 -9.81
N ASP A 211 -7.85 2.29 -9.54
CA ASP A 211 -9.06 2.16 -10.35
C ASP A 211 -9.89 3.46 -10.35
N ASN A 212 -9.96 4.17 -9.22
CA ASN A 212 -10.60 5.49 -9.15
C ASN A 212 -9.84 6.53 -10.00
N SER A 213 -8.50 6.53 -9.99
CA SER A 213 -7.72 7.43 -10.85
C SER A 213 -8.00 7.16 -12.33
N ILE A 214 -8.02 5.89 -12.73
CA ILE A 214 -8.28 5.46 -14.12
C ILE A 214 -9.70 5.87 -14.54
N ALA A 215 -10.70 5.53 -13.72
CA ALA A 215 -12.10 5.89 -13.98
C ALA A 215 -12.30 7.41 -14.04
N GLY A 216 -11.66 8.16 -13.14
CA GLY A 216 -11.76 9.62 -13.11
C GLY A 216 -11.12 10.29 -14.34
N VAL A 217 -10.01 9.76 -14.88
CA VAL A 217 -9.45 10.23 -16.16
C VAL A 217 -10.37 9.86 -17.32
N PHE A 218 -10.90 8.64 -17.34
CA PHE A 218 -11.84 8.18 -18.36
C PHE A 218 -13.11 9.05 -18.41
N ASN A 219 -13.66 9.41 -17.26
CA ASN A 219 -14.87 10.24 -17.13
C ASN A 219 -14.59 11.75 -17.26
N GLY A 220 -13.33 12.20 -17.24
CA GLY A 220 -12.95 13.61 -17.31
C GLY A 220 -12.99 14.35 -15.96
N ASP A 221 -13.03 13.63 -14.84
CA ASP A 221 -12.97 14.22 -13.49
C ASP A 221 -11.58 14.76 -13.17
N TYR A 222 -10.53 14.17 -13.77
CA TYR A 222 -9.14 14.56 -13.66
C TYR A 222 -8.52 14.75 -15.05
N ASP A 223 -7.63 15.73 -15.19
CA ASP A 223 -6.91 15.95 -16.46
C ASP A 223 -5.92 14.81 -16.76
N ALA A 224 -5.31 14.26 -15.71
CA ALA A 224 -4.34 13.16 -15.78
C ALA A 224 -4.44 12.25 -14.54
N GLY A 225 -3.89 11.04 -14.65
CA GLY A 225 -3.77 10.11 -13.52
C GLY A 225 -2.41 9.43 -13.50
N ALA A 226 -1.80 9.33 -12.32
CA ALA A 226 -0.62 8.50 -12.08
C ALA A 226 -1.07 7.15 -11.53
N ILE A 227 -0.81 6.07 -12.29
CA ILE A 227 -1.39 4.74 -12.04
C ILE A 227 -0.35 3.63 -12.08
N ALA A 228 -0.72 2.44 -11.61
CA ALA A 228 -0.04 1.20 -11.93
C ALA A 228 -0.63 0.61 -13.22
N ASP A 229 0.22 0.30 -14.19
CA ASP A 229 -0.17 -0.28 -15.49
C ASP A 229 -0.97 -1.58 -15.35
N THR A 230 -0.58 -2.42 -14.40
CA THR A 230 -1.25 -3.69 -14.10
C THR A 230 -2.69 -3.52 -13.61
N VAL A 231 -3.03 -2.39 -12.95
CA VAL A 231 -4.44 -2.10 -12.58
C VAL A 231 -5.24 -1.76 -13.83
N LEU A 232 -4.70 -0.94 -14.74
CA LEU A 232 -5.34 -0.65 -16.02
C LEU A 232 -5.60 -1.94 -16.83
N GLN A 233 -4.60 -2.82 -16.90
CA GLN A 233 -4.74 -4.11 -17.59
C GLN A 233 -5.89 -4.95 -17.00
N ARG A 234 -6.01 -5.04 -15.67
CA ARG A 234 -7.13 -5.75 -15.03
C ARG A 234 -8.48 -5.08 -15.23
N MET A 235 -8.53 -3.75 -15.25
CA MET A 235 -9.77 -3.03 -15.54
C MET A 235 -10.26 -3.29 -16.97
N VAL A 236 -9.35 -3.36 -17.93
CA VAL A 236 -9.65 -3.73 -19.34
C VAL A 236 -10.12 -5.18 -19.42
N ALA A 237 -9.38 -6.12 -18.83
CA ALA A 237 -9.74 -7.54 -18.80
C ALA A 237 -11.12 -7.80 -18.17
N GLY A 238 -11.44 -7.02 -17.13
CA GLY A 238 -12.74 -7.05 -16.45
C GLY A 238 -13.84 -6.20 -17.11
N ASN A 239 -13.61 -5.65 -18.31
CA ASN A 239 -14.55 -4.77 -19.02
C ASN A 239 -15.02 -3.55 -18.19
N ARG A 240 -14.19 -3.06 -17.26
CA ARG A 240 -14.47 -1.88 -16.42
C ARG A 240 -14.13 -0.58 -17.13
N VAL A 241 -13.22 -0.62 -18.09
CA VAL A 241 -12.89 0.45 -19.05
C VAL A 241 -12.68 -0.16 -20.44
N PRO A 242 -12.91 0.59 -21.54
CA PRO A 242 -12.63 0.13 -22.89
C PRO A 242 -11.12 -0.08 -23.15
N ASP A 243 -10.79 -0.56 -24.36
CA ASP A 243 -9.39 -0.64 -24.81
C ASP A 243 -8.71 0.74 -24.65
N PRO A 244 -7.57 0.84 -23.98
CA PRO A 244 -6.82 2.07 -23.79
C PRO A 244 -6.59 2.87 -25.07
N ALA A 245 -6.34 2.20 -26.20
CA ALA A 245 -6.15 2.85 -27.51
C ALA A 245 -7.38 3.67 -27.98
N GLU A 246 -8.57 3.37 -27.47
CA GLU A 246 -9.78 4.09 -27.84
C GLU A 246 -9.93 5.43 -27.11
N TRP A 247 -9.46 5.56 -25.89
CA TRP A 247 -9.81 6.70 -25.05
C TRP A 247 -8.63 7.42 -24.36
N MET A 248 -7.47 6.77 -24.19
CA MET A 248 -6.37 7.38 -23.45
C MET A 248 -5.14 7.65 -24.30
N THR A 249 -4.29 8.55 -23.81
CA THR A 249 -2.91 8.76 -24.24
C THR A 249 -1.99 8.45 -23.06
N LEU A 250 -0.98 7.62 -23.29
CA LEU A 250 0.13 7.39 -22.36
C LEU A 250 1.13 8.54 -22.51
N VAL A 251 1.26 9.36 -21.48
CA VAL A 251 2.16 10.53 -21.49
C VAL A 251 3.55 10.16 -20.98
N PHE A 252 3.62 9.22 -20.02
CA PHE A 252 4.88 8.77 -19.44
C PHE A 252 4.75 7.33 -18.92
N GLU A 253 5.83 6.56 -19.05
CA GLU A 253 5.99 5.24 -18.45
C GLU A 253 7.34 5.15 -17.75
N SER A 254 7.35 4.62 -16.53
CA SER A 254 8.57 4.47 -15.73
C SER A 254 9.33 3.18 -16.08
N GLN A 255 10.52 3.02 -15.50
CA GLN A 255 11.14 1.71 -15.36
C GLN A 255 10.26 0.77 -14.54
N THR A 256 10.56 -0.55 -14.62
CA THR A 256 9.84 -1.57 -13.86
C THR A 256 10.15 -1.46 -12.36
N PHE A 257 9.11 -1.50 -11.55
CA PHE A 257 9.17 -1.61 -10.09
C PHE A 257 8.89 -3.05 -9.64
N PRO A 258 9.38 -3.46 -8.46
CA PRO A 258 9.04 -4.75 -7.89
C PRO A 258 7.53 -4.87 -7.63
N PRO A 259 6.95 -6.08 -7.72
CA PRO A 259 5.53 -6.29 -7.46
C PRO A 259 5.22 -6.22 -5.95
N THR A 260 4.03 -6.64 -5.55
CA THR A 260 3.64 -6.87 -4.16
C THR A 260 4.58 -7.84 -3.47
N ALA A 261 5.10 -7.48 -2.29
CA ALA A 261 5.77 -8.42 -1.40
C ALA A 261 4.74 -9.15 -0.53
N TRP A 262 4.90 -10.45 -0.44
CA TRP A 262 4.11 -11.33 0.42
C TRP A 262 4.95 -11.82 1.59
N GLY A 263 4.36 -11.86 2.76
CA GLY A 263 5.10 -12.27 3.95
C GLY A 263 4.22 -12.28 5.19
N VAL A 264 4.86 -12.23 6.34
CA VAL A 264 4.22 -12.44 7.63
C VAL A 264 4.57 -11.36 8.64
N ASN A 265 3.87 -11.34 9.76
CA ASN A 265 4.28 -10.60 10.95
C ASN A 265 5.53 -11.26 11.57
N TYR A 266 6.54 -10.45 11.95
CA TYR A 266 7.81 -10.93 12.53
C TYR A 266 7.63 -11.79 13.78
N ARG A 267 6.52 -11.63 14.51
CA ARG A 267 6.20 -12.40 15.71
C ARG A 267 5.64 -13.79 15.45
N ILE A 268 5.25 -14.12 14.21
CA ILE A 268 4.79 -15.48 13.89
C ILE A 268 5.90 -16.48 14.27
N ALA A 269 5.53 -17.56 14.98
CA ALA A 269 6.47 -18.59 15.42
C ALA A 269 7.31 -19.11 14.23
N PRO A 270 8.64 -19.24 14.35
CA PRO A 270 9.53 -19.57 13.22
C PRO A 270 9.13 -20.82 12.42
N GLU A 271 8.64 -21.87 13.11
CA GLU A 271 8.14 -23.07 12.44
C GLU A 271 6.90 -22.80 11.59
N LEU A 272 6.00 -21.92 12.06
CA LEU A 272 4.83 -21.52 11.29
C LEU A 272 5.22 -20.60 10.13
N GLN A 273 6.20 -19.71 10.30
CA GLN A 273 6.77 -18.91 9.21
C GLN A 273 7.30 -19.82 8.08
N ALA A 274 8.05 -20.87 8.44
CA ALA A 274 8.58 -21.83 7.45
C ALA A 274 7.46 -22.54 6.68
N LYS A 275 6.38 -22.97 7.36
CA LYS A 275 5.21 -23.58 6.72
C LYS A 275 4.47 -22.61 5.80
N ILE A 276 4.33 -21.34 6.20
CA ILE A 276 3.70 -20.30 5.37
C ILE A 276 4.56 -20.04 4.13
N ARG A 277 5.88 -19.94 4.28
CA ARG A 277 6.79 -19.78 3.14
C ARG A 277 6.71 -20.96 2.17
N ASP A 278 6.68 -22.21 2.69
CA ASP A 278 6.50 -23.41 1.86
C ASP A 278 5.15 -23.39 1.14
N ALA A 279 4.08 -22.92 1.79
CA ALA A 279 2.78 -22.77 1.16
C ALA A 279 2.84 -21.82 -0.04
N PHE A 280 3.50 -20.68 0.07
CA PHE A 280 3.70 -19.77 -1.07
C PHE A 280 4.48 -20.45 -2.19
N LEU A 281 5.66 -21.01 -1.89
CA LEU A 281 6.57 -21.55 -2.90
C LEU A 281 6.06 -22.83 -3.59
N SER A 282 5.18 -23.58 -2.92
CA SER A 282 4.61 -24.83 -3.45
C SER A 282 3.22 -24.65 -4.09
N TYR A 283 2.67 -23.42 -4.09
CA TYR A 283 1.35 -23.17 -4.67
C TYR A 283 1.36 -23.31 -6.19
N ASN A 284 0.45 -24.12 -6.72
CA ASN A 284 0.28 -24.28 -8.16
C ASN A 284 -0.77 -23.26 -8.67
N TRP A 285 -0.35 -22.34 -9.51
CA TRP A 285 -1.18 -21.29 -10.08
C TRP A 285 -2.04 -21.75 -11.26
N ALA A 286 -1.70 -22.89 -11.90
CA ALA A 286 -2.39 -23.34 -13.12
C ALA A 286 -3.89 -23.60 -12.87
N GLY A 287 -4.75 -22.98 -13.67
CA GLY A 287 -6.20 -23.13 -13.58
C GLY A 287 -6.85 -22.41 -12.39
N THR A 288 -6.18 -21.44 -11.77
CA THR A 288 -6.69 -20.66 -10.65
C THR A 288 -7.05 -19.24 -11.08
N LEU A 289 -7.95 -18.58 -10.33
CA LEU A 289 -8.26 -17.16 -10.53
C LEU A 289 -7.04 -16.26 -10.33
N MET A 290 -6.05 -16.68 -9.52
CA MET A 290 -4.78 -15.95 -9.41
C MET A 290 -4.04 -15.90 -10.76
N LYS A 291 -3.96 -17.02 -11.49
CA LYS A 291 -3.35 -17.06 -12.82
C LYS A 291 -4.11 -16.23 -13.84
N GLU A 292 -5.43 -16.20 -13.75
CA GLU A 292 -6.27 -15.36 -14.63
C GLU A 292 -6.11 -13.87 -14.33
N THR A 293 -6.01 -13.51 -13.03
CA THR A 293 -5.87 -12.11 -12.59
C THR A 293 -4.49 -11.52 -12.88
N TRP A 294 -3.44 -12.36 -12.82
CA TRP A 294 -2.05 -11.99 -13.11
C TRP A 294 -1.44 -12.94 -14.13
N PRO A 295 -1.84 -12.84 -15.41
CA PRO A 295 -1.48 -13.82 -16.45
C PRO A 295 0.03 -13.90 -16.73
N GLU A 296 0.79 -12.84 -16.44
CA GLU A 296 2.24 -12.81 -16.57
C GLU A 296 2.97 -13.59 -15.45
N ASN A 297 2.28 -13.89 -14.35
CA ASN A 297 2.83 -14.64 -13.22
C ASN A 297 2.35 -16.09 -13.23
N ASP A 298 3.17 -17.02 -12.74
CA ASP A 298 2.81 -18.43 -12.62
C ASP A 298 3.25 -19.07 -11.31
N ARG A 299 3.95 -18.32 -10.46
CA ARG A 299 4.49 -18.79 -9.18
C ARG A 299 4.81 -17.65 -8.23
N PHE A 300 5.04 -18.00 -6.98
CA PHE A 300 5.77 -17.16 -6.05
C PHE A 300 7.25 -17.52 -6.10
N ILE A 301 8.11 -16.52 -6.01
CA ILE A 301 9.57 -16.66 -5.95
C ILE A 301 10.10 -15.99 -4.68
N PRO A 302 11.23 -16.46 -4.11
CA PRO A 302 11.85 -15.81 -2.96
C PRO A 302 12.18 -14.36 -3.25
N VAL A 303 12.06 -13.50 -2.24
CA VAL A 303 12.42 -12.08 -2.30
C VAL A 303 13.64 -11.79 -1.42
N ASN A 304 14.51 -10.90 -1.88
CA ASN A 304 15.52 -10.24 -1.06
C ASN A 304 15.13 -8.76 -0.92
N TYR A 305 14.66 -8.38 0.28
CA TYR A 305 14.13 -7.03 0.51
C TYR A 305 15.17 -5.93 0.24
N GLU A 306 16.40 -6.12 0.70
CA GLU A 306 17.48 -5.15 0.51
C GLU A 306 17.71 -4.83 -0.98
N LYS A 307 17.77 -5.87 -1.82
CA LYS A 307 18.08 -5.73 -3.26
C LYS A 307 16.86 -5.41 -4.09
N ASP A 308 15.80 -6.20 -3.94
CA ASP A 308 14.66 -6.17 -4.86
C ASP A 308 13.80 -4.90 -4.68
N TYR A 309 13.80 -4.32 -3.46
CA TYR A 309 13.08 -3.08 -3.15
C TYR A 309 13.98 -1.83 -3.04
N ALA A 310 15.26 -1.93 -3.39
CA ALA A 310 16.17 -0.77 -3.38
C ALA A 310 15.66 0.41 -4.21
N ILE A 311 15.06 0.11 -5.37
CA ILE A 311 14.51 1.13 -6.27
C ILE A 311 13.31 1.88 -5.65
N THR A 312 12.41 1.19 -4.96
CA THR A 312 11.26 1.84 -4.32
C THR A 312 11.70 2.70 -3.13
N ARG A 313 12.71 2.27 -2.38
CA ARG A 313 13.33 3.10 -1.33
C ARG A 313 13.98 4.36 -1.91
N ALA A 314 14.71 4.25 -3.02
CA ALA A 314 15.31 5.40 -3.68
C ALA A 314 14.26 6.39 -4.23
N ILE A 315 13.18 5.88 -4.82
CA ILE A 315 12.04 6.69 -5.28
C ILE A 315 11.38 7.42 -4.11
N ARG A 316 11.21 6.73 -2.99
CA ARG A 316 10.62 7.35 -1.79
C ARG A 316 11.49 8.47 -1.27
N ALA A 317 12.80 8.26 -1.14
CA ALA A 317 13.75 9.31 -0.73
C ALA A 317 13.69 10.53 -1.67
N GLY A 318 13.60 10.33 -2.98
CA GLY A 318 13.40 11.43 -3.94
C GLY A 318 12.06 12.16 -3.75
N SER A 319 10.98 11.44 -3.44
CA SER A 319 9.69 12.06 -3.13
C SER A 319 9.72 12.88 -1.84
N GLU A 320 10.44 12.42 -0.81
CA GLU A 320 10.64 13.15 0.45
C GLU A 320 11.51 14.41 0.26
N GLU A 321 12.48 14.36 -0.65
CA GLU A 321 13.23 15.57 -1.03
C GLU A 321 12.30 16.63 -1.62
N VAL A 322 11.37 16.22 -2.49
CA VAL A 322 10.34 17.13 -3.02
C VAL A 322 9.46 17.70 -1.90
N ALA A 323 9.07 16.88 -0.90
CA ALA A 323 8.32 17.35 0.27
C ALA A 323 9.06 18.45 1.03
N LYS A 324 10.36 18.25 1.30
CA LYS A 324 11.21 19.26 1.96
C LYS A 324 11.29 20.57 1.16
N LEU A 325 11.37 20.50 -0.18
CA LEU A 325 11.37 21.69 -1.05
C LEU A 325 10.05 22.46 -1.00
N LEU A 326 8.95 21.79 -0.66
CA LEU A 326 7.62 22.40 -0.51
C LEU A 326 7.34 22.90 0.91
N GLY A 327 8.18 22.50 1.89
CA GLY A 327 7.99 22.82 3.31
C GLY A 327 6.90 21.95 3.97
N GLU A 328 6.69 20.75 3.44
CA GLU A 328 5.77 19.74 3.98
C GLU A 328 6.43 18.92 5.11
#